data_635522c6fc4f0511df3180343cf8b5e6
#
_entry.id   635522c6fc4f0511df3180343cf8b5e6
#
_cell.length_a   1.000
_cell.length_b   1.000
_cell.length_c   1.000
_cell.angle_alpha   90.00
_cell.angle_beta   90.00
_cell.angle_gamma   90.00
#
_symmetry.space_group_name_H-M   'P 1'
#
loop_
_entity.id
_entity.type
_entity.pdbx_description
1 polymer ?
#
loop_
_entity_poly.entity_id
_entity_poly.type
_entity_poly.pdbx_seq_one_letter_code
_entity_poly.pdbx_strand_id
1 'polypeptide(L)'
;MPMNYAYHPGNVAHSSAQEVADTVLPAVKTLGINLIPLDGATSCGGGIIRQANRRLQLTLNARTFAMAEELGLEIVTPCATTAGILFEDLSTLRSNPNLLREINNVLMETCGKSFSGETEVRHLLHVIVEEIGLEKLSESVKNPIGLSICLLYTSPSPRD
;
A
#
# COMPACT_ATOMS: atom_id res chain seq x y z
N MET A 1 -1.23 12.16 -19.05
CA MET A 1 0.01 11.43 -18.73
C MET A 1 -0.37 10.25 -17.87
N PRO A 2 0.34 9.09 -17.90
CA PRO A 2 0.06 8.01 -16.98
C PRO A 2 0.33 8.45 -15.55
N MET A 3 -0.54 8.06 -14.63
CA MET A 3 -0.35 8.29 -13.19
C MET A 3 0.57 7.21 -12.64
N ASN A 4 1.72 7.60 -12.10
CA ASN A 4 2.72 6.67 -11.59
C ASN A 4 2.63 6.59 -10.07
N TYR A 5 2.66 5.37 -9.53
CA TYR A 5 2.64 5.10 -8.09
C TYR A 5 3.65 4.00 -7.74
N ALA A 6 4.24 4.10 -6.56
CA ALA A 6 5.02 3.03 -5.96
C ALA A 6 4.06 1.93 -5.48
N TYR A 7 4.24 0.71 -5.95
CA TYR A 7 3.31 -0.39 -5.71
C TYR A 7 3.77 -1.31 -4.59
N HIS A 8 2.93 -1.41 -3.56
CA HIS A 8 3.06 -2.42 -2.52
C HIS A 8 1.93 -3.46 -2.69
N PRO A 9 2.22 -4.71 -3.05
CA PRO A 9 1.21 -5.71 -3.41
C PRO A 9 0.32 -6.14 -2.24
N GLY A 10 0.74 -5.87 -1.01
CA GLY A 10 0.09 -6.40 0.20
C GLY A 10 0.72 -7.71 0.66
N ASN A 11 0.13 -8.30 1.70
CA ASN A 11 0.74 -9.44 2.38
C ASN A 11 0.49 -10.79 1.69
N VAL A 12 -0.59 -10.93 0.96
CA VAL A 12 -1.05 -12.23 0.44
C VAL A 12 -1.06 -12.35 -1.07
N ALA A 13 -0.85 -11.25 -1.79
CA ALA A 13 -0.92 -11.23 -3.26
C ALA A 13 0.13 -12.11 -3.97
N HIS A 14 1.23 -12.44 -3.29
CA HIS A 14 2.26 -13.35 -3.82
C HIS A 14 2.19 -14.76 -3.20
N SER A 15 1.11 -15.08 -2.48
CA SER A 15 0.96 -16.37 -1.82
C SER A 15 -0.46 -16.91 -1.97
N SER A 16 -1.32 -16.71 -0.98
CA SER A 16 -2.65 -17.30 -0.91
C SER A 16 -3.72 -16.59 -1.75
N ALA A 17 -3.43 -15.42 -2.30
CA ALA A 17 -4.34 -14.62 -3.14
C ALA A 17 -3.62 -14.08 -4.39
N GLN A 18 -2.98 -14.97 -5.15
CA GLN A 18 -2.25 -14.61 -6.38
C GLN A 18 -3.16 -13.97 -7.43
N GLU A 19 -4.43 -14.34 -7.47
CA GLU A 19 -5.44 -13.75 -8.33
C GLU A 19 -5.56 -12.22 -8.15
N VAL A 20 -5.22 -11.69 -6.99
CA VAL A 20 -5.18 -10.23 -6.76
C VAL A 20 -4.05 -9.60 -7.56
N ALA A 21 -2.84 -10.17 -7.52
CA ALA A 21 -1.71 -9.66 -8.29
C ALA A 21 -1.95 -9.80 -9.80
N ASP A 22 -2.48 -10.95 -10.23
CA ASP A 22 -2.72 -11.27 -11.64
C ASP A 22 -3.81 -10.39 -12.26
N THR A 23 -4.76 -9.90 -11.48
CA THR A 23 -5.87 -9.08 -11.97
C THR A 23 -5.65 -7.59 -11.79
N VAL A 24 -5.06 -7.15 -10.69
CA VAL A 24 -4.85 -5.72 -10.39
C VAL A 24 -3.98 -5.05 -11.43
N LEU A 25 -2.81 -5.60 -11.74
CA LEU A 25 -1.85 -4.95 -12.65
C LEU A 25 -2.42 -4.72 -14.06
N PRO A 26 -3.03 -5.70 -14.75
CA PRO A 26 -3.64 -5.46 -16.04
C PRO A 26 -4.87 -4.52 -15.96
N ALA A 27 -5.67 -4.62 -14.90
CA ALA A 27 -6.85 -3.78 -14.75
C ALA A 27 -6.49 -2.30 -14.61
N VAL A 28 -5.58 -1.96 -13.74
CA VAL A 28 -5.18 -0.55 -13.51
C VAL A 28 -4.47 0.05 -14.72
N LYS A 29 -3.75 -0.77 -15.47
CA LYS A 29 -3.11 -0.34 -16.72
C LYS A 29 -4.13 0.13 -17.75
N THR A 30 -5.29 -0.51 -17.85
CA THR A 30 -6.38 -0.07 -18.73
C THR A 30 -6.98 1.27 -18.30
N LEU A 31 -6.86 1.63 -17.03
CA LEU A 31 -7.31 2.90 -16.47
C LEU A 31 -6.25 4.02 -16.59
N GLY A 32 -5.07 3.72 -17.12
CA GLY A 32 -3.98 4.68 -17.26
C GLY A 32 -3.14 4.85 -15.97
N ILE A 33 -3.28 3.95 -15.02
CA ILE A 33 -2.45 3.90 -13.80
C ILE A 33 -1.27 2.99 -14.06
N ASN A 34 -0.07 3.47 -13.75
CA ASN A 34 1.17 2.73 -13.84
C ASN A 34 1.69 2.45 -12.42
N LEU A 35 1.76 1.18 -12.06
CA LEU A 35 2.24 0.73 -10.76
C LEU A 35 3.69 0.25 -10.89
N ILE A 36 4.60 0.93 -10.19
CA ILE A 36 6.04 0.62 -10.16
C ILE A 36 6.31 -0.21 -8.90
N PRO A 37 6.70 -1.48 -9.04
CA PRO A 37 6.94 -2.35 -7.88
C PRO A 37 8.00 -1.78 -6.94
N LEU A 38 7.76 -1.86 -5.64
CA LEU A 38 8.75 -1.60 -4.60
C LEU A 38 9.52 -2.90 -4.35
N ASP A 39 10.47 -3.21 -5.24
CA ASP A 39 11.26 -4.44 -5.14
C ASP A 39 12.09 -4.46 -3.85
N GLY A 40 11.88 -5.50 -3.06
CA GLY A 40 12.51 -5.65 -1.75
C GLY A 40 11.76 -4.97 -0.60
N ALA A 41 10.60 -4.34 -0.82
CA ALA A 41 9.72 -3.92 0.26
C ALA A 41 9.27 -5.15 1.08
N THR A 42 9.19 -4.98 2.40
CA THR A 42 8.73 -6.05 3.29
C THR A 42 7.22 -6.00 3.47
N SER A 43 6.64 -7.08 4.01
CA SER A 43 5.28 -7.05 4.55
C SER A 43 5.12 -5.87 5.52
N CYS A 44 3.94 -5.25 5.52
CA CYS A 44 3.59 -4.18 6.47
C CYS A 44 3.65 -4.61 7.95
N GLY A 45 3.84 -5.91 8.22
CA GLY A 45 3.95 -6.46 9.57
C GLY A 45 2.67 -6.42 10.39
N GLY A 46 1.52 -6.18 9.78
CA GLY A 46 0.22 -6.01 10.42
C GLY A 46 -0.35 -7.21 11.20
N GLY A 47 0.43 -8.26 11.32
CA GLY A 47 0.11 -9.43 12.14
C GLY A 47 1.09 -9.59 13.30
N ILE A 48 1.81 -10.70 13.28
CA ILE A 48 2.70 -11.12 14.36
C ILE A 48 3.81 -10.11 14.66
N ILE A 49 4.43 -9.50 13.64
CA ILE A 49 5.54 -8.57 13.84
C ILE A 49 5.10 -7.35 14.66
N ARG A 50 3.94 -6.79 14.35
CA ARG A 50 3.38 -5.66 15.10
C ARG A 50 3.20 -5.95 16.59
N GLN A 51 2.71 -7.14 16.91
CA GLN A 51 2.45 -7.57 18.28
C GLN A 51 3.75 -7.92 19.02
N ALA A 52 4.68 -8.56 18.33
CA ALA A 52 5.93 -9.02 18.92
C ALA A 52 6.97 -7.89 19.08
N ASN A 53 7.08 -7.00 18.10
CA ASN A 53 8.06 -5.91 18.09
C ASN A 53 7.60 -4.74 17.23
N ARG A 54 6.88 -3.81 17.85
CA ARG A 54 6.36 -2.60 17.19
C ARG A 54 7.48 -1.75 16.57
N ARG A 55 8.63 -1.66 17.23
CA ARG A 55 9.76 -0.87 16.72
C ARG A 55 10.35 -1.47 15.45
N LEU A 56 10.51 -2.79 15.41
CA LEU A 56 10.95 -3.48 14.20
C LEU A 56 9.97 -3.24 13.05
N GLN A 57 8.67 -3.36 13.29
CA GLN A 57 7.65 -3.12 12.28
C GLN A 57 7.75 -1.69 11.73
N LEU A 58 7.83 -0.66 12.60
CA LEU A 58 8.01 0.74 12.19
C LEU A 58 9.28 0.93 11.36
N THR A 59 10.39 0.28 11.73
CA THR A 59 11.65 0.36 10.99
C THR A 59 11.52 -0.24 9.59
N LEU A 60 10.87 -1.39 9.46
CA LEU A 60 10.64 -2.03 8.17
C LEU A 60 9.72 -1.19 7.26
N ASN A 61 8.69 -0.58 7.84
CA ASN A 61 7.77 0.28 7.08
C ASN A 61 8.43 1.63 6.73
N ALA A 62 9.25 2.20 7.63
CA ALA A 62 10.05 3.38 7.31
C ALA A 62 11.03 3.14 6.15
N ARG A 63 11.61 1.94 6.04
CA ARG A 63 12.40 1.55 4.87
C ARG A 63 11.55 1.53 3.59
N THR A 64 10.34 1.00 3.66
CA THR A 64 9.40 0.98 2.52
C THR A 64 9.03 2.40 2.10
N PHE A 65 8.80 3.31 3.05
CA PHE A 65 8.55 4.73 2.78
C PHE A 65 9.75 5.40 2.11
N ALA A 66 10.97 5.17 2.63
CA ALA A 66 12.19 5.70 2.03
C ALA A 66 12.39 5.24 0.58
N MET A 67 12.06 3.98 0.28
CA MET A 67 12.12 3.45 -1.10
C MET A 67 11.15 4.19 -2.04
N ALA A 68 9.95 4.52 -1.58
CA ALA A 68 8.99 5.29 -2.37
C ALA A 68 9.42 6.75 -2.54
N GLU A 69 10.01 7.37 -1.51
CA GLU A 69 10.60 8.71 -1.59
C GLU A 69 11.74 8.79 -2.60
N GLU A 70 12.61 7.77 -2.64
CA GLU A 70 13.69 7.68 -3.65
C GLU A 70 13.16 7.67 -5.09
N LEU A 71 11.95 7.14 -5.29
CA LEU A 71 11.26 7.18 -6.58
C LEU A 71 10.48 8.48 -6.82
N GLY A 72 10.28 9.30 -5.79
CA GLY A 72 9.42 10.48 -5.82
C GLY A 72 7.94 10.14 -6.03
N LEU A 73 7.48 8.99 -5.50
CA LEU A 73 6.14 8.45 -5.74
C LEU A 73 5.38 8.19 -4.43
N GLU A 74 4.06 8.34 -4.50
CA GLU A 74 3.15 7.88 -3.45
C GLU A 74 3.03 6.35 -3.48
N ILE A 75 2.84 5.74 -2.32
CA ILE A 75 2.62 4.30 -2.20
C ILE A 75 1.15 3.98 -2.45
N VAL A 76 0.88 3.04 -3.34
CA VAL A 76 -0.46 2.48 -3.57
C VAL A 76 -0.45 0.99 -3.30
N THR A 77 -1.49 0.52 -2.60
CA THR A 77 -1.71 -0.90 -2.30
C THR A 77 -3.17 -1.29 -2.49
N PRO A 78 -3.47 -2.49 -3.03
CA PRO A 78 -4.83 -3.04 -3.09
C PRO A 78 -5.26 -3.71 -1.77
N CYS A 79 -4.37 -3.81 -0.80
CA CYS A 79 -4.62 -4.50 0.47
C CYS A 79 -5.04 -3.50 1.55
N ALA A 80 -6.30 -3.58 2.02
CA ALA A 80 -6.84 -2.69 3.05
C ALA A 80 -6.04 -2.76 4.36
N THR A 81 -5.60 -3.96 4.78
CA THR A 81 -4.76 -4.13 5.97
C THR A 81 -3.42 -3.40 5.80
N THR A 82 -2.78 -3.56 4.65
CA THR A 82 -1.50 -2.87 4.37
C THR A 82 -1.69 -1.36 4.33
N ALA A 83 -2.73 -0.86 3.66
CA ALA A 83 -3.03 0.56 3.62
C ALA A 83 -3.22 1.15 5.02
N GLY A 84 -4.05 0.51 5.86
CA GLY A 84 -4.30 0.96 7.23
C GLY A 84 -3.05 0.96 8.10
N ILE A 85 -2.23 -0.09 8.04
CA ILE A 85 -1.00 -0.19 8.82
C ILE A 85 0.04 0.84 8.36
N LEU A 86 0.27 0.96 7.06
CA LEU A 86 1.24 1.93 6.55
C LEU A 86 0.79 3.37 6.86
N PHE A 87 -0.51 3.67 6.73
CA PHE A 87 -1.05 4.99 7.07
C PHE A 87 -0.84 5.33 8.56
N GLU A 88 -1.14 4.38 9.47
CA GLU A 88 -0.92 4.56 10.90
C GLU A 88 0.57 4.75 11.24
N ASP A 89 1.44 3.96 10.62
CA ASP A 89 2.88 4.02 10.84
C ASP A 89 3.47 5.32 10.32
N LEU A 90 3.03 5.78 9.16
CA LEU A 90 3.40 7.07 8.59
C LEU A 90 3.01 8.22 9.52
N SER A 91 1.77 8.22 10.03
CA SER A 91 1.28 9.19 11.00
C SER A 91 2.09 9.16 12.30
N THR A 92 2.42 7.95 12.80
CA THR A 92 3.24 7.76 14.00
C THR A 92 4.64 8.35 13.84
N LEU A 93 5.27 8.13 12.71
CA LEU A 93 6.62 8.63 12.43
C LEU A 93 6.63 10.14 12.23
N ARG A 94 5.67 10.70 11.53
CA ARG A 94 5.50 12.15 11.33
C ARG A 94 5.24 12.90 12.64
N SER A 95 4.45 12.30 13.53
CA SER A 95 4.12 12.92 14.82
C SER A 95 5.22 12.81 15.87
N ASN A 96 6.26 11.98 15.62
CA ASN A 96 7.34 11.75 16.59
C ASN A 96 8.73 11.91 15.95
N PRO A 97 9.27 13.13 15.85
CA PRO A 97 10.57 13.38 15.22
C PRO A 97 11.76 12.67 15.90
N ASN A 98 11.68 12.42 17.21
CA ASN A 98 12.73 11.69 17.92
C ASN A 98 12.74 10.22 17.49
N LEU A 99 11.58 9.58 17.45
CA LEU A 99 11.43 8.20 16.98
C LEU A 99 11.87 8.07 15.53
N LEU A 100 11.47 9.00 14.67
CA LEU A 100 11.89 9.02 13.27
C LEU A 100 13.42 9.09 13.13
N ARG A 101 14.07 9.95 13.90
CA ARG A 101 15.54 10.08 13.91
C ARG A 101 16.22 8.78 14.34
N GLU A 102 15.72 8.15 15.41
CA GLU A 102 16.25 6.87 15.87
C GLU A 102 16.11 5.75 14.83
N ILE A 103 14.96 5.69 14.15
CA ILE A 103 14.70 4.73 13.08
C ILE A 103 15.59 5.01 11.88
N ASN A 104 15.76 6.28 11.50
CA ASN A 104 16.64 6.67 10.41
C ASN A 104 18.11 6.33 10.67
N ASN A 105 18.59 6.43 11.92
CA ASN A 105 19.92 5.96 12.27
C ASN A 105 20.08 4.46 11.98
N VAL A 106 19.09 3.64 12.37
CA VAL A 106 19.11 2.20 12.09
C VAL A 106 19.06 1.93 10.59
N LEU A 107 18.21 2.64 9.83
CA LEU A 107 18.10 2.49 8.38
C LEU A 107 19.40 2.87 7.68
N MET A 108 20.03 3.96 8.12
CA MET A 108 21.29 4.41 7.54
C MET A 108 22.41 3.38 7.76
N GLU A 109 22.51 2.84 8.99
CA GLU A 109 23.51 1.83 9.33
C GLU A 109 23.29 0.49 8.63
N THR A 110 22.02 0.09 8.41
CA THR A 110 21.70 -1.25 7.90
C THR A 110 21.53 -1.32 6.38
N CYS A 111 21.05 -0.26 5.76
CA CYS A 111 20.74 -0.26 4.33
C CYS A 111 21.00 1.07 3.60
N GLY A 112 21.61 2.06 4.25
CA GLY A 112 21.97 3.34 3.66
C GLY A 112 20.76 4.20 3.26
N LYS A 113 19.59 3.99 3.86
CA LYS A 113 18.35 4.71 3.56
C LYS A 113 17.94 5.65 4.69
N SER A 114 17.15 6.65 4.35
CA SER A 114 16.55 7.58 5.31
C SER A 114 15.17 7.98 4.80
N PHE A 115 14.21 8.07 5.69
CA PHE A 115 12.85 8.52 5.43
C PHE A 115 12.68 9.96 5.90
N SER A 116 12.23 10.86 5.02
CA SER A 116 12.04 12.27 5.34
C SER A 116 10.66 12.60 5.94
N GLY A 117 9.67 11.76 5.70
CA GLY A 117 8.29 11.98 6.12
C GLY A 117 7.37 12.50 5.00
N GLU A 118 7.83 12.54 3.75
CA GLU A 118 7.09 13.21 2.67
C GLU A 118 6.25 12.27 1.78
N THR A 119 6.49 10.96 1.81
CA THR A 119 5.68 10.02 1.02
C THR A 119 4.25 9.93 1.54
N GLU A 120 3.32 9.58 0.66
CA GLU A 120 1.92 9.30 1.01
C GLU A 120 1.57 7.84 0.76
N VAL A 121 0.51 7.37 1.43
CA VAL A 121 -0.01 6.00 1.29
C VAL A 121 -1.48 6.07 0.93
N ARG A 122 -1.87 5.39 -0.15
CA ARG A 122 -3.27 5.36 -0.61
C ARG A 122 -3.71 3.93 -0.87
N HIS A 123 -4.97 3.65 -0.60
CA HIS A 123 -5.58 2.41 -1.07
C HIS A 123 -5.94 2.54 -2.55
N LEU A 124 -5.71 1.49 -3.33
CA LEU A 124 -5.95 1.52 -4.78
C LEU A 124 -7.39 1.94 -5.16
N LEU A 125 -8.39 1.51 -4.39
CA LEU A 125 -9.78 1.91 -4.65
C LEU A 125 -10.00 3.41 -4.48
N HIS A 126 -9.30 4.07 -3.54
CA HIS A 126 -9.37 5.52 -3.38
C HIS A 126 -8.79 6.23 -4.62
N VAL A 127 -7.64 5.75 -5.11
CA VAL A 127 -7.04 6.28 -6.35
C VAL A 127 -8.00 6.14 -7.53
N ILE A 128 -8.64 4.98 -7.68
CA ILE A 128 -9.60 4.75 -8.77
C ILE A 128 -10.80 5.70 -8.66
N VAL A 129 -11.34 5.89 -7.45
CA VAL A 129 -12.53 6.74 -7.26
C VAL A 129 -12.18 8.23 -7.42
N GLU A 130 -11.07 8.67 -6.85
CA GLU A 130 -10.70 10.09 -6.75
C GLU A 130 -10.03 10.61 -8.03
N GLU A 131 -9.16 9.80 -8.68
CA GLU A 131 -8.40 10.24 -9.85
C GLU A 131 -9.05 9.81 -11.18
N ILE A 132 -9.63 8.62 -11.24
CA ILE A 132 -10.28 8.10 -12.45
C ILE A 132 -11.75 8.53 -12.50
N GLY A 133 -12.45 8.41 -11.39
CA GLY A 133 -13.88 8.64 -11.26
C GLY A 133 -14.73 7.44 -11.69
N LEU A 134 -15.92 7.34 -11.13
CA LEU A 134 -16.82 6.21 -11.36
C LEU A 134 -17.37 6.17 -12.79
N GLU A 135 -17.54 7.32 -13.43
CA GLU A 135 -18.04 7.42 -14.83
C GLU A 135 -17.04 6.76 -15.79
N LYS A 136 -15.77 7.19 -15.74
CA LYS A 136 -14.72 6.62 -16.59
C LYS A 136 -14.44 5.15 -16.28
N LEU A 137 -14.52 4.77 -14.99
CA LEU A 137 -14.44 3.37 -14.60
C LEU A 137 -15.55 2.55 -15.27
N SER A 138 -16.81 3.02 -15.21
CA SER A 138 -17.97 2.36 -15.84
C SER A 138 -17.80 2.22 -17.36
N GLU A 139 -17.32 3.26 -18.03
CA GLU A 139 -17.05 3.24 -19.48
C GLU A 139 -15.96 2.23 -19.87
N SER A 140 -15.03 1.96 -18.93
CA SER A 140 -13.93 1.02 -19.14
C SER A 140 -14.36 -0.45 -19.03
N VAL A 141 -15.54 -0.73 -18.46
CA VAL A 141 -16.08 -2.08 -18.31
C VAL A 141 -16.69 -2.56 -19.61
N LYS A 142 -16.02 -3.46 -20.31
CA LYS A 142 -16.48 -4.00 -21.59
C LYS A 142 -17.52 -5.12 -21.46
N ASN A 143 -17.38 -5.93 -20.43
CA ASN A 143 -18.22 -7.11 -20.20
C ASN A 143 -18.70 -7.11 -18.75
N PRO A 144 -19.78 -6.40 -18.43
CA PRO A 144 -20.31 -6.38 -17.06
C PRO A 144 -20.82 -7.78 -16.66
N ILE A 145 -20.44 -8.21 -15.49
CA ILE A 145 -20.90 -9.48 -14.92
C ILE A 145 -22.14 -9.20 -14.10
N GLY A 146 -23.28 -9.80 -14.50
CA GLY A 146 -24.55 -9.65 -13.81
C GLY A 146 -24.67 -10.50 -12.52
N LEU A 147 -23.70 -10.36 -11.63
CA LEU A 147 -23.68 -11.07 -10.34
C LEU A 147 -24.02 -10.13 -9.19
N SER A 148 -24.81 -10.62 -8.27
CA SER A 148 -24.98 -9.98 -6.96
C SER A 148 -23.87 -10.44 -6.02
N ILE A 149 -23.03 -9.52 -5.56
CA ILE A 149 -21.91 -9.81 -4.66
C ILE A 149 -22.25 -9.31 -3.26
N CYS A 150 -22.15 -10.19 -2.27
CA CYS A 150 -22.28 -9.81 -0.87
C CYS A 150 -20.89 -9.63 -0.24
N LEU A 151 -20.43 -8.40 -0.11
CA LEU A 151 -19.14 -8.09 0.54
C LEU A 151 -19.18 -8.36 2.05
N LEU A 152 -20.37 -8.33 2.65
CA LEU A 152 -20.55 -8.44 4.09
C LEU A 152 -20.19 -9.84 4.62
N TYR A 153 -20.43 -10.90 3.84
CA TYR A 153 -20.14 -12.28 4.24
C TYR A 153 -18.67 -12.66 4.08
N THR A 154 -17.92 -11.94 3.30
CA THR A 154 -16.48 -12.16 3.08
C THR A 154 -15.62 -11.25 3.95
N SER A 155 -16.21 -10.26 4.60
CA SER A 155 -15.52 -9.37 5.52
C SER A 155 -15.47 -9.97 6.92
N PRO A 156 -14.31 -9.91 7.63
CA PRO A 156 -14.20 -10.28 9.03
C PRO A 156 -14.81 -9.22 9.98
N SER A 157 -15.44 -8.19 9.45
CA SER A 157 -16.09 -7.16 10.28
C SER A 157 -17.13 -7.78 11.19
N PRO A 158 -17.14 -7.45 12.49
CA PRO A 158 -18.21 -7.86 13.37
C PRO A 158 -19.53 -7.27 12.87
N ARG A 159 -20.59 -8.03 13.01
CA ARG A 159 -21.96 -7.57 12.73
C ARG A 159 -22.68 -7.36 14.02
N ASP A 160 -23.44 -6.31 14.02
CA ASP A 160 -24.42 -6.05 15.06
C ASP A 160 -25.63 -6.95 14.91
#